data_e2601973079e2de68d4962346aa74fa4
#
_entry.id   e2601973079e2de68d4962346aa74fa4
#
_cell.length_a   1.000
_cell.length_b   1.000
_cell.length_c   1.000
_cell.angle_alpha   90.00
_cell.angle_beta   90.00
_cell.angle_gamma   90.00
#
_symmetry.space_group_name_H-M   'P 1'
#
loop_
_entity.id
_entity.type
_entity.pdbx_description
1 polymer ?
#
loop_
_entity_poly.entity_id
_entity_poly.type
_entity_poly.pdbx_seq_one_letter_code
_entity_poly.pdbx_strand_id
1 'polypeptide(L)' 'MPKKRFTDEQIAFALRQAEAGTNVGEICRQLGISEVTFYLYGRLSH' A
#
# COMPACT_ATOMS: atom_id res chain seq x y z
N MET A 1 19.78 -0.56 -8.54
CA MET A 1 19.24 -0.38 -8.27
C MET A 1 17.99 -0.50 -8.10
N PRO A 2 17.42 -0.42 -7.48
CA PRO A 2 16.30 -0.73 -7.11
C PRO A 2 15.28 -0.07 -7.68
N LYS A 3 14.38 -0.47 -7.92
CA LYS A 3 13.41 0.07 -8.40
C LYS A 3 12.49 0.36 -7.46
N LYS A 4 11.65 0.95 -7.45
CA LYS A 4 10.67 1.22 -6.59
C LYS A 4 9.77 0.14 -6.57
N ARG A 5 9.97 -1.00 -6.35
CA ARG A 5 9.04 -2.01 -6.24
C ARG A 5 8.62 -2.19 -4.86
N PHE A 6 7.46 -2.38 -4.45
CA PHE A 6 7.05 -2.65 -3.10
C PHE A 6 6.73 -4.12 -2.99
N THR A 7 7.05 -4.73 -1.88
CA THR A 7 6.88 -6.14 -1.65
C THR A 7 5.61 -6.41 -0.88
N ASP A 8 5.30 -7.69 -0.69
CA ASP A 8 4.12 -8.07 0.06
C ASP A 8 4.21 -7.53 1.47
N GLU A 9 5.38 -7.49 2.02
CA GLU A 9 5.57 -6.96 3.34
C GLU A 9 5.14 -5.52 3.42
N GLN A 10 5.54 -4.73 2.44
CA GLN A 10 5.17 -3.33 2.43
C GLN A 10 3.68 -3.16 2.27
N ILE A 11 3.08 -3.99 1.45
CA ILE A 11 1.64 -3.90 1.25
C ILE A 11 0.90 -4.27 2.53
N ALA A 12 1.35 -5.31 3.20
CA ALA A 12 0.72 -5.72 4.43
C ALA A 12 0.83 -4.62 5.48
N PHE A 13 1.99 -3.98 5.55
CA PHE A 13 2.20 -2.92 6.49
C PHE A 13 1.26 -1.75 6.17
N ALA A 14 1.14 -1.44 4.89
CA ALA A 14 0.29 -0.34 4.47
C ALA A 14 -1.17 -0.64 4.80
N LEU A 15 -1.59 -1.86 4.60
CA LEU A 15 -2.96 -2.23 4.90
C LEU A 15 -3.23 -2.10 6.40
N ARG A 16 -2.26 -2.47 7.20
CA ARG A 16 -2.43 -2.34 8.63
C ARG A 16 -2.56 -0.90 9.01
N GLN A 17 -1.76 -0.03 8.40
CA GLN A 17 -1.82 1.39 8.68
C GLN A 17 -3.19 1.94 8.32
N ALA A 18 -3.72 1.51 7.20
CA ALA A 18 -5.01 1.98 6.76
C ALA A 18 -6.09 1.57 7.74
N GLU A 19 -5.99 0.35 8.25
CA GLU A 19 -6.97 -0.12 9.20
C GLU A 19 -6.86 0.62 10.52
N ALA A 20 -5.68 1.06 10.83
CA ALA A 20 -5.47 1.80 12.06
C ALA A 20 -5.97 3.24 11.97
N GLY A 21 -6.38 3.64 10.79
CA GLY A 21 -6.92 4.99 10.65
C GLY A 21 -6.05 5.94 9.84
N THR A 22 -4.95 5.44 9.31
CA THR A 22 -4.07 6.29 8.54
C THR A 22 -4.71 6.60 7.18
N ASN A 23 -4.49 7.79 6.70
CA ASN A 23 -5.06 8.19 5.44
C ASN A 23 -4.49 7.36 4.29
N VAL A 24 -5.36 6.73 3.54
CA VAL A 24 -4.95 5.89 2.43
C VAL A 24 -4.19 6.70 1.39
N GLY A 25 -4.62 7.91 1.15
CA GLY A 25 -3.94 8.76 0.18
C GLY A 25 -2.49 8.97 0.54
N GLU A 26 -2.22 9.14 1.82
CA GLU A 26 -0.86 9.33 2.26
C GLU A 26 -0.06 8.07 2.11
N ILE A 27 -0.66 6.95 2.44
CA ILE A 27 0.03 5.68 2.32
C ILE A 27 0.44 5.46 0.87
N CYS A 28 -0.49 5.69 -0.04
CA CYS A 28 -0.20 5.50 -1.45
C CYS A 28 0.91 6.41 -1.93
N ARG A 29 0.92 7.63 -1.40
CA ARG A 29 1.93 8.56 -1.76
C ARG A 29 3.28 8.06 -1.34
N GLN A 30 3.40 7.52 -0.15
CA GLN A 30 4.66 7.01 0.34
C GLN A 30 5.11 5.81 -0.46
N LEU A 31 4.19 4.99 -0.89
CA LEU A 31 4.53 3.82 -1.68
C LEU A 31 4.77 4.16 -3.14
N GLY A 32 4.29 5.30 -3.57
CA GLY A 32 4.45 5.68 -4.95
C GLY A 32 3.46 5.00 -5.87
N ILE A 33 2.29 4.66 -5.36
CA ILE A 33 1.28 4.00 -6.17
C ILE A 33 -0.02 4.78 -6.08
N SER A 34 -0.98 4.42 -6.90
CA SER A 34 -2.26 5.09 -6.87
C SER A 34 -3.18 4.37 -5.91
N GLU A 35 -4.24 5.02 -5.52
CA GLU A 35 -5.17 4.43 -4.60
C GLU A 35 -5.84 3.20 -5.21
N VAL A 36 -6.08 3.25 -6.50
CA VAL A 36 -6.69 2.12 -7.17
C VAL A 36 -5.78 0.90 -7.05
N THR A 37 -4.50 1.09 -7.27
CA THR A 37 -3.55 0.02 -7.16
C THR A 37 -3.52 -0.53 -5.74
N PHE A 38 -3.57 0.37 -4.77
CA PHE A 38 -3.54 -0.02 -3.37
C PHE A 38 -4.74 -0.90 -3.05
N TYR A 39 -5.92 -0.52 -3.51
CA TYR A 39 -7.11 -1.30 -3.25
C TYR A 39 -7.06 -2.66 -3.94
N LEU A 40 -6.50 -2.71 -5.12
CA LEU A 40 -6.37 -3.97 -5.82
C LEU A 40 -5.48 -4.93 -5.06
N TYR A 41 -4.38 -4.43 -4.56
CA TYR A 41 -3.48 -5.26 -3.78
C TYR A 41 -4.15 -5.72 -2.50
N GLY A 42 -4.91 -4.87 -1.89
CA GLY A 42 -5.60 -5.23 -0.68
C GLY A 42 -6.57 -6.35 -0.91
N ARG A 43 -7.24 -6.33 -2.07
CA ARG A 43 -8.17 -7.36 -2.37
C ARG A 43 -7.46 -8.66 -2.62
N LEU A 44 -6.33 -8.63 -3.31
CA LEU A 44 -5.60 -9.84 -3.60
C LEU A 44 -4.99 -10.45 -2.37
N SER A 45 -4.55 -9.62 -1.47
CA SER A 45 -3.91 -10.11 -0.28
C SER A 45 -4.88 -10.67 0.68
N HIS A 46 -6.12 -10.41 0.53
CA HIS A 46 -7.06 -10.88 1.47
C HIS A 46 -7.40 -12.30 1.18
#